data_c063888c1f4e721853475fe6287e4bdf
#
_entry.id   c063888c1f4e721853475fe6287e4bdf
#
_cell.length_a   1.000
_cell.length_b   1.000
_cell.length_c   1.000
_cell.angle_alpha   90.00
_cell.angle_beta   90.00
_cell.angle_gamma   90.00
#
_symmetry.space_group_name_H-M   'P 1'
#
loop_
_entity.id
_entity.type
_entity.pdbx_description
1 polymer ?
#
loop_
_entity_poly.entity_id
_entity_poly.type
_entity_poly.pdbx_seq_one_letter_code
_entity_poly.pdbx_strand_id
1 'polypeptide(L)'
;MAKNMSKEEAYNFIDSKPGWANLCTIGKDGFPHSITIGYFRDEDTIYMGCRDATQKVRNIERNDKVSVCLESGSTMADIRGVLLLSLIHI
;
A
#
# COMPACT_ATOMS: atom_id res chain seq x y z
N MET A 1 5.92 16.46 -18.07
CA MET A 1 6.77 15.86 -17.02
C MET A 1 5.96 15.68 -15.75
N ALA A 2 6.06 14.52 -15.13
CA ALA A 2 5.35 14.27 -13.88
C ALA A 2 5.93 15.13 -12.74
N LYS A 3 5.04 15.67 -11.92
CA LYS A 3 5.42 16.46 -10.76
C LYS A 3 5.33 15.58 -9.51
N ASN A 4 6.37 15.59 -8.70
CA ASN A 4 6.35 14.86 -7.44
C ASN A 4 5.45 15.55 -6.43
N MET A 5 4.71 14.77 -5.67
CA MET A 5 3.88 15.29 -4.59
C MET A 5 4.75 15.66 -3.39
N SER A 6 4.36 16.74 -2.68
CA SER A 6 4.87 17.01 -1.35
C SER A 6 4.33 15.97 -0.37
N LYS A 7 4.87 15.92 0.84
CA LYS A 7 4.37 15.02 1.90
C LYS A 7 2.89 15.30 2.19
N GLU A 8 2.52 16.56 2.27
CA GLU A 8 1.13 16.97 2.52
C GLU A 8 0.21 16.53 1.38
N GLU A 9 0.64 16.74 0.14
CA GLU A 9 -0.13 16.29 -1.03
C GLU A 9 -0.31 14.78 -1.05
N ALA A 10 0.76 14.03 -0.72
CA ALA A 10 0.69 12.58 -0.65
C ALA A 10 -0.27 12.11 0.43
N TYR A 11 -0.24 12.72 1.61
CA TYR A 11 -1.16 12.37 2.70
C TYR A 11 -2.61 12.68 2.33
N ASN A 12 -2.84 13.84 1.71
CA ASN A 12 -4.18 14.20 1.22
C ASN A 12 -4.67 13.22 0.16
N PHE A 13 -3.79 12.78 -0.72
CA PHE A 13 -4.14 11.76 -1.73
C PHE A 13 -4.51 10.44 -1.08
N ILE A 14 -3.70 9.97 -0.11
CA ILE A 14 -3.96 8.74 0.62
C ILE A 14 -5.33 8.80 1.31
N ASP A 15 -5.63 9.91 1.97
CA ASP A 15 -6.88 10.09 2.69
C ASP A 15 -8.09 10.18 1.77
N SER A 16 -7.92 10.76 0.57
CA SER A 16 -9.01 10.94 -0.39
C SER A 16 -9.31 9.69 -1.21
N LYS A 17 -8.38 8.75 -1.24
CA LYS A 17 -8.53 7.51 -1.99
C LYS A 17 -9.68 6.69 -1.39
N PRO A 18 -10.56 6.09 -2.20
CA PRO A 18 -11.72 5.36 -1.69
C PRO A 18 -11.36 4.01 -1.06
N GLY A 19 -10.50 4.01 -0.09
CA GLY A 19 -10.31 2.90 0.85
C GLY A 19 -9.58 1.67 0.34
N TRP A 20 -9.01 1.68 -0.87
CA TRP A 20 -8.33 0.50 -1.42
C TRP A 20 -6.88 0.81 -1.77
N ALA A 21 -5.99 -0.09 -1.39
CA ALA A 21 -4.58 -0.03 -1.73
C ALA A 21 -4.14 -1.40 -2.25
N ASN A 22 -3.03 -1.42 -2.97
CA ASN A 22 -2.39 -2.67 -3.38
C ASN A 22 -1.24 -2.93 -2.43
N LEU A 23 -1.34 -4.02 -1.68
CA LEU A 23 -0.32 -4.46 -0.75
C LEU A 23 0.47 -5.60 -1.35
N CYS A 24 1.78 -5.43 -1.44
CA CYS A 24 2.68 -6.47 -1.93
C CYS A 24 3.53 -7.01 -0.80
N THR A 25 3.53 -8.33 -0.66
CA THR A 25 4.33 -9.05 0.33
C THR A 25 5.21 -10.06 -0.39
N ILE A 26 6.18 -10.62 0.30
CA ILE A 26 7.11 -11.59 -0.28
C ILE A 26 6.72 -13.00 0.17
N GLY A 27 6.40 -13.86 -0.79
CA GLY A 27 6.05 -15.24 -0.53
C GLY A 27 7.27 -16.10 -0.12
N LYS A 28 6.97 -17.28 0.39
CA LYS A 28 7.99 -18.22 0.89
C LYS A 28 9.05 -18.57 -0.15
N ASP A 29 8.65 -18.64 -1.40
CA ASP A 29 9.54 -18.98 -2.53
C ASP A 29 10.16 -17.74 -3.20
N GLY A 30 9.97 -16.56 -2.62
CA GLY A 30 10.47 -15.32 -3.17
C GLY A 30 9.54 -14.66 -4.18
N PHE A 31 8.43 -15.28 -4.53
CA PHE A 31 7.47 -14.66 -5.42
C PHE A 31 6.73 -13.54 -4.72
N PRO A 32 6.61 -12.36 -5.37
CA PRO A 32 5.80 -11.29 -4.81
C PRO A 32 4.32 -11.67 -4.85
N HIS A 33 3.63 -11.34 -3.78
CA HIS A 33 2.20 -11.58 -3.61
C HIS A 33 1.50 -10.23 -3.49
N SER A 34 0.55 -9.95 -4.36
CA SER A 34 -0.12 -8.65 -4.42
C SER A 34 -1.61 -8.80 -4.23
N ILE A 35 -2.18 -8.01 -3.37
CA ILE A 35 -3.62 -8.02 -3.09
C ILE A 35 -4.15 -6.60 -2.99
N THR A 36 -5.47 -6.45 -3.17
CA THR A 36 -6.19 -5.22 -2.91
C THR A 36 -6.79 -5.29 -1.52
N ILE A 37 -6.57 -4.25 -0.72
CA ILE A 37 -6.96 -4.24 0.68
C ILE A 37 -7.45 -2.85 1.10
N GLY A 38 -8.42 -2.82 2.02
CA GLY A 38 -8.87 -1.58 2.63
C GLY A 38 -7.87 -1.06 3.65
N TYR A 39 -7.85 0.25 3.84
CA TYR A 39 -6.91 0.88 4.76
C TYR A 39 -7.47 2.17 5.33
N PHE A 40 -6.85 2.64 6.40
CA PHE A 40 -6.99 4.02 6.84
C PHE A 40 -5.65 4.53 7.36
N ARG A 41 -5.46 5.83 7.35
CA ARG A 41 -4.24 6.46 7.83
C ARG A 41 -4.51 7.21 9.12
N ASP A 42 -3.57 7.11 10.06
CA ASP A 42 -3.54 7.95 11.26
C ASP A 42 -2.10 8.42 11.44
N GLU A 43 -1.87 9.73 11.39
CA GLU A 43 -0.54 10.33 11.41
C GLU A 43 0.33 9.74 10.30
N ASP A 44 1.48 9.17 10.64
CA ASP A 44 2.42 8.57 9.69
C ASP A 44 2.20 7.06 9.52
N THR A 45 1.10 6.51 10.03
CA THR A 45 0.86 5.07 10.02
C THR A 45 -0.37 4.74 9.19
N ILE A 46 -0.24 3.70 8.36
CA ILE A 46 -1.35 3.14 7.59
C ILE A 46 -1.75 1.82 8.25
N TYR A 47 -3.04 1.67 8.52
CA TYR A 47 -3.62 0.50 9.16
C TYR A 47 -4.43 -0.28 8.13
N MET A 48 -4.28 -1.60 8.15
CA MET A 48 -5.01 -2.51 7.28
C MET A 48 -5.58 -3.65 8.12
N GLY A 49 -6.87 -3.93 7.94
CA GLY A 49 -7.52 -5.04 8.62
C GLY A 49 -7.53 -6.28 7.75
N CYS A 50 -7.30 -7.43 8.35
CA CYS A 50 -7.38 -8.70 7.65
C CYS A 50 -7.68 -9.83 8.63
N ARG A 51 -8.06 -10.99 8.09
CA ARG A 51 -8.22 -12.20 8.89
C ARG A 51 -6.87 -12.79 9.25
N ASP A 52 -6.80 -13.44 10.40
CA ASP A 52 -5.63 -14.22 10.78
C ASP A 52 -5.41 -15.37 9.79
N ALA A 53 -4.19 -15.86 9.71
CA ALA A 53 -3.83 -17.02 8.91
C ALA A 53 -4.07 -16.90 7.41
N THR A 54 -4.20 -15.67 6.89
CA THR A 54 -4.18 -15.46 5.43
C THR A 54 -2.76 -15.55 4.89
N GLN A 55 -2.64 -15.73 3.57
CA GLN A 55 -1.33 -15.82 2.95
C GLN A 55 -0.49 -14.56 3.18
N LYS A 56 -1.11 -13.37 3.11
CA LYS A 56 -0.39 -12.12 3.35
C LYS A 56 0.17 -12.02 4.77
N VAL A 57 -0.59 -12.50 5.76
CA VAL A 57 -0.12 -12.49 7.15
C VAL A 57 1.07 -13.43 7.31
N ARG A 58 1.00 -14.63 6.75
CA ARG A 58 2.11 -15.59 6.78
C ARG A 58 3.36 -15.04 6.10
N ASN A 59 3.17 -14.36 4.96
CA ASN A 59 4.28 -13.73 4.24
C ASN A 59 4.95 -12.66 5.09
N ILE A 60 4.16 -11.81 5.75
CA ILE A 60 4.67 -10.72 6.58
C ILE A 60 5.37 -11.25 7.83
N GLU A 61 4.87 -12.30 8.44
CA GLU A 61 5.52 -12.94 9.58
C GLU A 61 6.91 -13.46 9.24
N ARG A 62 7.10 -13.93 8.01
CA ARG A 62 8.38 -14.40 7.51
C ARG A 62 9.29 -13.26 7.05
N ASN A 63 8.71 -12.27 6.40
CA ASN A 63 9.44 -11.13 5.83
C ASN A 63 8.55 -9.91 5.93
N ASP A 64 8.91 -8.98 6.80
CA ASP A 64 8.11 -7.79 7.08
C ASP A 64 8.29 -6.66 6.08
N LYS A 65 9.11 -6.86 5.05
CA LYS A 65 9.28 -5.86 3.99
C LYS A 65 8.11 -5.93 3.03
N VAL A 66 7.48 -4.79 2.81
CA VAL A 66 6.29 -4.70 1.97
C VAL A 66 6.36 -3.45 1.11
N SER A 67 5.56 -3.43 0.07
CA SER A 67 5.26 -2.20 -0.66
C SER A 67 3.76 -2.00 -0.71
N VAL A 68 3.35 -0.75 -0.67
CA VAL A 68 1.94 -0.36 -0.75
C VAL A 68 1.82 0.67 -1.86
N CYS A 69 0.98 0.40 -2.84
CA CYS A 69 0.75 1.28 -3.96
C CYS A 69 -0.71 1.75 -3.97
N LEU A 70 -0.88 3.05 -4.04
CA LEU A 70 -2.18 3.69 -4.23
C LEU A 70 -2.14 4.44 -5.54
N GLU A 71 -3.14 4.27 -6.37
CA GLU A 71 -3.17 4.93 -7.67
C GLU A 71 -4.58 5.38 -7.99
N SER A 72 -4.68 6.36 -8.86
CA SER A 72 -5.94 6.91 -9.32
C SER A 72 -5.75 7.43 -10.74
N GLY A 73 -6.83 7.46 -11.50
CA GLY A 73 -6.81 7.89 -12.87
C GLY A 73 -6.89 6.75 -13.86
N SER A 74 -7.36 7.04 -15.05
CA SER A 74 -7.53 6.05 -16.11
C SER A 74 -6.76 6.39 -17.39
N THR A 75 -6.17 7.59 -17.45
CA THR A 75 -5.38 8.03 -18.60
C THR A 75 -4.05 8.63 -18.14
N MET A 76 -3.12 8.79 -19.06
CA MET A 76 -1.83 9.42 -18.74
C MET A 76 -1.99 10.87 -18.29
N ALA A 77 -3.10 11.52 -18.64
CA ALA A 77 -3.33 12.91 -18.27
C ALA A 77 -3.77 13.08 -16.82
N ASP A 78 -4.45 12.08 -16.25
CA ASP A 78 -5.02 12.18 -14.91
C ASP A 78 -4.46 11.14 -13.92
N ILE A 79 -3.44 10.39 -14.32
CA ILE A 79 -2.86 9.37 -13.45
C ILE A 79 -2.11 10.00 -12.29
N ARG A 80 -2.33 9.47 -11.10
CA ARG A 80 -1.65 9.84 -9.86
C ARG A 80 -1.34 8.58 -9.06
N GLY A 81 -0.29 8.63 -8.27
CA GLY A 81 0.04 7.47 -7.47
C GLY A 81 1.02 7.77 -6.36
N VAL A 82 0.96 6.94 -5.32
CA VAL A 82 1.90 6.95 -4.21
C VAL A 82 2.37 5.52 -3.99
N LEU A 83 3.69 5.34 -3.95
CA LEU A 83 4.30 4.06 -3.61
C LEU A 83 5.01 4.19 -2.27
N LEU A 84 4.67 3.32 -1.35
CA LEU A 84 5.27 3.27 -0.02
C LEU A 84 6.06 1.97 0.13
N LEU A 85 7.33 2.10 0.50
CA LEU A 85 8.17 0.97 0.85
C LEU A 85 8.31 0.97 2.37
N SER A 86 7.93 -0.12 3.02
CA SER A 86 7.78 -0.12 4.46
C SER A 86 8.03 -1.47 5.09
N LEU A 87 8.12 -1.46 6.41
CA LEU A 87 8.10 -2.64 7.26
C LEU A 87 6.75 -2.68 7.97
N ILE A 88 6.17 -3.87 8.09
CA ILE A 88 4.89 -4.04 8.77
C ILE A 88 5.09 -4.70 10.13
N HIS A 89 4.37 -4.19 11.11
CA HIS A 89 4.23 -4.80 12.43
C HIS A 89 2.82 -5.35 12.58
N ILE A 90 2.72 -6.55 13.08
CA ILE A 90 1.46 -7.24 13.30
C ILE A 90 1.10 -7.17 14.80
#